data_18c93b8b129f3d3bf7c52d4058a51749
#
_entry.id   18c93b8b129f3d3bf7c52d4058a51749
#
_cell.length_a   1.000
_cell.length_b   1.000
_cell.length_c   1.000
_cell.angle_alpha   90.00
_cell.angle_beta   90.00
_cell.angle_gamma   90.00
#
_symmetry.space_group_name_H-M   'P 1'
#
loop_
_entity.id
_entity.type
_entity.pdbx_description
1 polymer ?
#
loop_
_entity_poly.entity_id
_entity_poly.type
_entity_poly.pdbx_seq_one_letter_code
_entity_poly.pdbx_strand_id
1 'polypeptide(L)'
;MTDPKIQLACWQDVDALVSLLNTCANHMHQQGMSHWLDVYNEQSVRQNLLQKSVYVLKQDSMIMGCVALGIQQADYYEDCWPLAPVADFYLTQLAVLPEYQQAGYGRILLQHCLGLIGQHTLQLDAVAHYPELLNFYRKSGFKQVAQGIGLGDHRYLFEYRASAQ
;
A
#
# COMPACT_ATOMS: atom_id res chain seq x y z
N MET A 1 -23.21 14.73 5.63
CA MET A 1 -21.92 14.06 5.40
C MET A 1 -21.46 14.29 3.96
N THR A 2 -20.23 14.69 3.77
CA THR A 2 -19.64 14.82 2.44
C THR A 2 -19.13 13.45 1.97
N ASP A 3 -19.01 13.28 0.65
CA ASP A 3 -18.37 12.08 0.10
C ASP A 3 -16.87 12.05 0.43
N PRO A 4 -16.29 10.86 0.63
CA PRO A 4 -14.85 10.74 0.85
C PRO A 4 -14.06 11.28 -0.34
N LYS A 5 -12.95 11.97 -0.05
CA LYS A 5 -12.06 12.55 -1.07
C LYS A 5 -10.62 12.13 -0.83
N ILE A 6 -9.90 11.93 -1.93
CA ILE A 6 -8.46 11.64 -1.88
C ILE A 6 -7.69 12.96 -2.00
N GLN A 7 -6.69 13.13 -1.14
CA GLN A 7 -5.78 14.28 -1.19
C GLN A 7 -4.38 13.88 -0.71
N LEU A 8 -3.40 14.67 -1.06
CA LEU A 8 -2.05 14.48 -0.51
C LEU A 8 -2.07 14.73 0.99
N ALA A 9 -1.40 13.84 1.73
CA ALA A 9 -1.20 14.00 3.16
C ALA A 9 -0.26 15.18 3.43
N CYS A 10 -0.48 15.83 4.55
CA CYS A 10 0.37 16.93 5.03
C CYS A 10 0.86 16.64 6.45
N TRP A 11 1.71 17.53 6.98
CA TRP A 11 2.29 17.32 8.31
C TRP A 11 1.25 17.22 9.42
N GLN A 12 0.13 17.89 9.28
CA GLN A 12 -0.97 17.83 10.25
C GLN A 12 -1.66 16.46 10.27
N ASP A 13 -1.45 15.63 9.24
CA ASP A 13 -2.04 14.29 9.15
C ASP A 13 -1.21 13.21 9.86
N VAL A 14 0.00 13.53 10.34
CA VAL A 14 0.93 12.53 10.88
C VAL A 14 0.31 11.71 12.01
N ASP A 15 -0.26 12.34 13.01
CA ASP A 15 -0.83 11.63 14.16
C ASP A 15 -1.99 10.72 13.75
N ALA A 16 -2.85 11.20 12.86
CA ALA A 16 -3.97 10.41 12.33
C ALA A 16 -3.47 9.23 11.48
N LEU A 17 -2.40 9.43 10.70
CA LEU A 17 -1.79 8.34 9.91
C LEU A 17 -1.15 7.29 10.81
N VAL A 18 -0.43 7.69 11.86
CA VAL A 18 0.13 6.74 12.83
C VAL A 18 -0.98 5.91 13.46
N SER A 19 -2.05 6.56 13.90
CA SER A 19 -3.20 5.88 14.49
C SER A 19 -3.86 4.91 13.52
N LEU A 20 -4.09 5.33 12.27
CA LEU A 20 -4.70 4.50 11.23
C LEU A 20 -3.84 3.26 10.94
N LEU A 21 -2.55 3.45 10.72
CA LEU A 21 -1.65 2.35 10.36
C LEU A 21 -1.49 1.35 11.50
N ASN A 22 -1.43 1.82 12.75
CA ASN A 22 -1.36 0.92 13.90
C ASN A 22 -2.68 0.19 14.15
N THR A 23 -3.81 0.83 13.92
CA THR A 23 -5.12 0.17 13.99
C THR A 23 -5.20 -0.94 12.95
N CYS A 24 -4.77 -0.68 11.71
CA CYS A 24 -4.73 -1.70 10.65
C CYS A 24 -3.73 -2.81 10.99
N ALA A 25 -2.55 -2.48 11.52
CA ALA A 25 -1.55 -3.47 11.92
C ALA A 25 -2.08 -4.43 12.98
N ASN A 26 -2.77 -3.91 13.99
CA ASN A 26 -3.38 -4.73 15.04
C ASN A 26 -4.50 -5.62 14.49
N HIS A 27 -5.33 -5.08 13.61
CA HIS A 27 -6.39 -5.85 12.94
C HIS A 27 -5.81 -6.99 12.11
N MET A 28 -4.76 -6.73 11.34
CA MET A 28 -4.04 -7.74 10.56
C MET A 28 -3.43 -8.81 11.46
N HIS A 29 -2.84 -8.43 12.59
CA HIS A 29 -2.26 -9.34 13.56
C HIS A 29 -3.31 -10.31 14.10
N GLN A 30 -4.53 -9.84 14.38
CA GLN A 30 -5.63 -10.70 14.80
C GLN A 30 -6.02 -11.73 13.73
N GLN A 31 -5.69 -11.48 12.48
CA GLN A 31 -5.92 -12.38 11.35
C GLN A 31 -4.69 -13.23 10.98
N GLY A 32 -3.64 -13.21 11.82
CA GLY A 32 -2.43 -13.99 11.62
C GLY A 32 -1.34 -13.30 10.81
N MET A 33 -1.48 -12.00 10.50
CA MET A 33 -0.50 -11.23 9.75
C MET A 33 0.19 -10.21 10.64
N SER A 34 1.43 -10.46 11.01
CA SER A 34 2.16 -9.63 11.98
C SER A 34 3.20 -8.71 11.34
N HIS A 35 3.28 -8.66 10.02
CA HIS A 35 4.36 -7.94 9.32
C HIS A 35 4.29 -6.42 9.43
N TRP A 36 3.16 -5.84 9.88
CA TRP A 36 3.04 -4.41 10.12
C TRP A 36 3.15 -4.02 11.61
N LEU A 37 3.22 -4.99 12.52
CA LEU A 37 3.36 -4.68 13.94
C LEU A 37 4.67 -3.93 14.20
N ASP A 38 4.58 -2.87 14.99
CA ASP A 38 5.72 -2.05 15.43
C ASP A 38 6.52 -1.40 14.30
N VAL A 39 5.95 -1.36 13.08
CA VAL A 39 6.61 -0.75 11.92
C VAL A 39 6.35 0.76 11.87
N TYR A 40 5.14 1.19 12.21
CA TYR A 40 4.72 2.58 12.00
C TYR A 40 4.72 3.37 13.31
N ASN A 41 5.46 4.46 13.31
CA ASN A 41 5.50 5.45 14.39
C ASN A 41 5.61 6.84 13.76
N GLU A 42 5.67 7.87 14.60
CA GLU A 42 5.75 9.25 14.12
C GLU A 42 6.96 9.47 13.19
N GLN A 43 8.12 8.93 13.56
CA GLN A 43 9.34 9.09 12.77
C GLN A 43 9.22 8.43 11.38
N SER A 44 8.74 7.18 11.33
CA SER A 44 8.60 6.46 10.06
C SER A 44 7.55 7.09 9.15
N VAL A 45 6.44 7.58 9.72
CA VAL A 45 5.39 8.27 8.95
C VAL A 45 5.91 9.60 8.41
N ARG A 46 6.62 10.39 9.21
CA ARG A 46 7.24 11.64 8.75
C ARG A 46 8.22 11.38 7.62
N GLN A 47 9.04 10.35 7.74
CA GLN A 47 10.02 9.97 6.71
C GLN A 47 9.31 9.58 5.40
N ASN A 48 8.22 8.84 5.48
CA ASN A 48 7.42 8.50 4.31
C ASN A 48 6.86 9.74 3.61
N LEU A 49 6.39 10.73 4.36
CA LEU A 49 5.92 11.98 3.78
C LEU A 49 7.01 12.75 3.03
N LEU A 50 8.27 12.61 3.46
CA LEU A 50 9.41 13.23 2.79
C LEU A 50 9.86 12.47 1.54
N GLN A 51 9.75 11.14 1.54
CA GLN A 51 10.32 10.28 0.50
C GLN A 51 9.31 9.83 -0.54
N LYS A 52 8.03 9.86 -0.24
CA LYS A 52 6.96 9.32 -1.07
C LYS A 52 5.80 10.30 -1.18
N SER A 53 4.94 10.05 -2.18
CA SER A 53 3.64 10.70 -2.25
C SER A 53 2.64 9.87 -1.45
N VAL A 54 2.24 10.36 -0.29
CA VAL A 54 1.25 9.72 0.56
C VAL A 54 -0.11 10.35 0.32
N TYR A 55 -1.08 9.54 -0.06
CA TYR A 55 -2.46 9.98 -0.28
C TYR A 55 -3.33 9.49 0.85
N VAL A 56 -4.26 10.32 1.28
CA VAL A 56 -5.24 9.98 2.31
C VAL A 56 -6.64 10.09 1.74
N LEU A 57 -7.51 9.19 2.16
CA LEU A 57 -8.95 9.23 1.88
C LEU A 57 -9.63 9.82 3.10
N LYS A 58 -10.19 11.02 2.96
CA LYS A 58 -10.85 11.75 4.04
C LYS A 58 -12.33 11.89 3.79
N GLN A 59 -13.09 11.71 4.86
CA GLN A 59 -14.49 12.12 4.92
C GLN A 59 -14.60 13.14 6.07
N ASP A 60 -14.98 14.37 5.73
CA ASP A 60 -14.90 15.50 6.64
C ASP A 60 -13.45 15.68 7.14
N SER A 61 -13.19 15.60 8.43
CA SER A 61 -11.82 15.70 8.97
C SER A 61 -11.18 14.35 9.28
N MET A 62 -11.90 13.24 9.04
CA MET A 62 -11.42 11.91 9.40
C MET A 62 -10.71 11.22 8.25
N ILE A 63 -9.52 10.67 8.53
CA ILE A 63 -8.79 9.83 7.58
C ILE A 63 -9.30 8.39 7.71
N MET A 64 -9.84 7.87 6.62
CA MET A 64 -10.41 6.51 6.55
C MET A 64 -9.45 5.51 5.95
N GLY A 65 -8.49 5.97 5.16
CA GLY A 65 -7.52 5.11 4.50
C GLY A 65 -6.35 5.92 3.96
N CYS A 66 -5.31 5.21 3.54
CA CYS A 66 -4.12 5.82 2.93
C CYS A 66 -3.45 4.87 1.95
N VAL A 67 -2.55 5.43 1.15
CA VAL A 67 -1.66 4.70 0.26
C VAL A 67 -0.41 5.54 0.02
N ALA A 68 0.74 4.91 -0.12
CA ALA A 68 2.00 5.59 -0.43
C ALA A 68 2.52 5.14 -1.79
N LEU A 69 2.89 6.09 -2.63
CA LEU A 69 3.46 5.87 -3.96
C LEU A 69 4.86 6.46 -3.99
N GLY A 70 5.87 5.63 -4.27
CA GLY A 70 7.26 6.03 -4.33
C GLY A 70 7.94 5.61 -5.62
N ILE A 71 9.19 6.06 -5.79
CA ILE A 71 10.01 5.74 -6.97
C ILE A 71 11.18 4.82 -6.65
N GLN A 72 11.34 4.41 -5.41
CA GLN A 72 12.40 3.51 -4.99
C GLN A 72 11.80 2.22 -4.45
N GLN A 73 12.39 1.08 -4.83
CA GLN A 73 11.99 -0.21 -4.29
C GLN A 73 12.34 -0.32 -2.81
N ALA A 74 11.63 -1.19 -2.10
CA ALA A 74 11.97 -1.51 -0.71
C ALA A 74 13.35 -2.17 -0.63
N ASP A 75 14.08 -1.91 0.44
CA ASP A 75 15.47 -2.37 0.60
C ASP A 75 15.62 -3.89 0.47
N TYR A 76 14.63 -4.65 0.91
CA TYR A 76 14.67 -6.11 0.85
C TYR A 76 14.37 -6.70 -0.53
N TYR A 77 13.93 -5.91 -1.52
CA TYR A 77 13.57 -6.44 -2.84
C TYR A 77 14.76 -7.04 -3.58
N GLU A 78 15.94 -6.47 -3.47
CA GLU A 78 17.14 -7.02 -4.11
C GLU A 78 17.48 -8.41 -3.62
N ASP A 79 17.33 -8.65 -2.32
CA ASP A 79 17.62 -9.96 -1.71
C ASP A 79 16.50 -10.97 -1.98
N CYS A 80 15.25 -10.51 -2.00
CA CYS A 80 14.09 -11.38 -2.19
C CYS A 80 13.98 -11.92 -3.62
N TRP A 81 14.18 -11.03 -4.60
CA TRP A 81 14.01 -11.38 -6.04
C TRP A 81 15.03 -10.63 -6.89
N PRO A 82 16.31 -11.04 -6.81
CA PRO A 82 17.41 -10.30 -7.46
C PRO A 82 17.33 -10.26 -8.98
N LEU A 83 16.57 -11.19 -9.59
CA LEU A 83 16.42 -11.26 -11.05
C LEU A 83 15.13 -10.61 -11.55
N ALA A 84 14.31 -10.07 -10.66
CA ALA A 84 13.06 -9.43 -11.05
C ALA A 84 13.33 -8.07 -11.71
N PRO A 85 12.47 -7.65 -12.65
CA PRO A 85 12.61 -6.32 -13.24
C PRO A 85 12.36 -5.24 -12.19
N VAL A 86 12.98 -4.08 -12.38
CA VAL A 86 12.63 -2.88 -11.60
C VAL A 86 11.42 -2.21 -12.24
N ALA A 87 10.66 -1.48 -11.43
CA ALA A 87 9.51 -0.70 -11.90
C ALA A 87 9.80 0.80 -11.82
N ASP A 88 8.94 1.57 -12.48
CA ASP A 88 9.01 3.03 -12.38
C ASP A 88 8.50 3.53 -11.04
N PHE A 89 7.49 2.84 -10.47
CA PHE A 89 6.85 3.21 -9.21
C PHE A 89 6.67 1.98 -8.31
N TYR A 90 6.60 2.25 -7.01
CA TYR A 90 6.38 1.24 -5.98
C TYR A 90 5.29 1.71 -5.03
N LEU A 91 4.35 0.82 -4.72
CA LEU A 91 3.22 1.11 -3.84
C LEU A 91 3.41 0.41 -2.50
N THR A 92 3.16 1.15 -1.43
CA THR A 92 3.21 0.66 -0.06
C THR A 92 2.08 1.25 0.76
N GLN A 93 1.83 0.68 1.93
CA GLN A 93 0.93 1.24 2.95
C GLN A 93 -0.50 1.45 2.46
N LEU A 94 -1.00 0.57 1.59
CA LEU A 94 -2.42 0.61 1.24
C LEU A 94 -3.22 0.08 2.44
N ALA A 95 -3.93 0.95 3.09
CA ALA A 95 -4.65 0.64 4.31
C ALA A 95 -5.99 1.36 4.36
N VAL A 96 -7.02 0.66 4.85
CA VAL A 96 -8.35 1.20 5.13
C VAL A 96 -8.71 0.78 6.54
N LEU A 97 -9.23 1.69 7.36
CA LEU A 97 -9.70 1.37 8.70
C LEU A 97 -10.65 0.17 8.66
N PRO A 98 -10.53 -0.78 9.61
CA PRO A 98 -11.34 -2.02 9.58
C PRO A 98 -12.85 -1.78 9.43
N GLU A 99 -13.36 -0.76 10.11
CA GLU A 99 -14.80 -0.41 10.07
C GLU A 99 -15.29 0.08 8.70
N TYR A 100 -14.37 0.48 7.81
CA TYR A 100 -14.68 0.95 6.46
C TYR A 100 -14.22 -0.02 5.38
N GLN A 101 -13.70 -1.19 5.73
CA GLN A 101 -13.29 -2.20 4.76
C GLN A 101 -14.51 -2.80 4.06
N GLN A 102 -14.29 -3.40 2.88
CA GLN A 102 -15.31 -4.00 2.03
C GLN A 102 -16.33 -3.01 1.44
N ALA A 103 -16.10 -1.70 1.59
CA ALA A 103 -16.90 -0.65 0.96
C ALA A 103 -16.28 -0.13 -0.35
N GLY A 104 -15.17 -0.74 -0.81
CA GLY A 104 -14.51 -0.36 -2.05
C GLY A 104 -13.46 0.74 -1.90
N TYR A 105 -13.16 1.20 -0.70
CA TYR A 105 -12.22 2.32 -0.50
C TYR A 105 -10.77 1.96 -0.81
N GLY A 106 -10.34 0.72 -0.54
CA GLY A 106 -9.02 0.24 -0.94
C GLY A 106 -8.85 0.27 -2.46
N ARG A 107 -9.87 -0.14 -3.19
CA ARG A 107 -9.91 -0.07 -4.64
C ARG A 107 -9.83 1.37 -5.15
N ILE A 108 -10.56 2.29 -4.53
CA ILE A 108 -10.55 3.71 -4.89
C ILE A 108 -9.15 4.29 -4.74
N LEU A 109 -8.46 4.02 -3.62
CA LEU A 109 -7.09 4.45 -3.39
C LEU A 109 -6.12 3.85 -4.41
N LEU A 110 -6.24 2.55 -4.69
CA LEU A 110 -5.40 1.88 -5.69
C LEU A 110 -5.62 2.46 -7.08
N GLN A 111 -6.87 2.63 -7.49
CA GLN A 111 -7.21 3.21 -8.80
C GLN A 111 -6.70 4.64 -8.95
N HIS A 112 -6.70 5.41 -7.88
CA HIS A 112 -6.10 6.75 -7.89
C HIS A 112 -4.61 6.69 -8.27
N CYS A 113 -3.85 5.78 -7.65
CA CYS A 113 -2.44 5.59 -7.98
C CYS A 113 -2.24 5.11 -9.40
N LEU A 114 -3.05 4.15 -9.88
CA LEU A 114 -2.97 3.65 -11.25
C LEU A 114 -3.23 4.75 -12.28
N GLY A 115 -4.16 5.66 -11.97
CA GLY A 115 -4.41 6.82 -12.82
C GLY A 115 -3.23 7.79 -12.88
N LEU A 116 -2.52 7.97 -11.76
CA LEU A 116 -1.36 8.86 -11.70
C LEU A 116 -0.16 8.35 -12.47
N ILE A 117 0.09 7.05 -12.45
CA ILE A 117 1.28 6.48 -13.11
C ILE A 117 1.13 6.37 -14.63
N GLY A 118 -0.09 6.42 -15.16
CA GLY A 118 -0.33 6.34 -16.60
C GLY A 118 0.23 5.05 -17.21
N GLN A 119 1.15 5.20 -18.17
CA GLN A 119 1.76 4.06 -18.88
C GLN A 119 3.00 3.48 -18.20
N HIS A 120 3.40 4.03 -17.06
CA HIS A 120 4.52 3.52 -16.29
C HIS A 120 4.17 2.23 -15.56
N THR A 121 5.20 1.52 -15.08
CA THR A 121 5.01 0.30 -14.30
C THR A 121 4.93 0.58 -12.82
N LEU A 122 4.14 -0.23 -12.12
CA LEU A 122 3.97 -0.16 -10.67
C LEU A 122 4.17 -1.55 -10.08
N GLN A 123 5.02 -1.66 -9.08
CA GLN A 123 5.20 -2.90 -8.32
C GLN A 123 4.77 -2.74 -6.87
N LEU A 124 4.33 -3.84 -6.30
CA LEU A 124 4.06 -3.99 -4.87
C LEU A 124 4.32 -5.43 -4.47
N ASP A 125 4.49 -5.68 -3.18
CA ASP A 125 4.59 -7.03 -2.66
C ASP A 125 3.49 -7.32 -1.65
N ALA A 126 3.15 -8.59 -1.54
CA ALA A 126 2.12 -9.06 -0.62
C ALA A 126 2.53 -10.41 -0.01
N VAL A 127 2.18 -10.62 1.26
CA VAL A 127 2.42 -11.92 1.90
C VAL A 127 1.63 -13.01 1.19
N ALA A 128 2.30 -14.15 0.94
CA ALA A 128 1.77 -15.18 0.07
C ALA A 128 0.63 -16.00 0.68
N HIS A 129 0.51 -16.01 2.00
CA HIS A 129 -0.46 -16.83 2.71
C HIS A 129 -1.82 -16.16 2.97
N TYR A 130 -2.09 -15.02 2.31
CA TYR A 130 -3.34 -14.30 2.49
C TYR A 130 -4.10 -14.20 1.15
N PRO A 131 -4.94 -15.21 0.84
CA PRO A 131 -5.58 -15.31 -0.49
C PRO A 131 -6.45 -14.13 -0.89
N GLU A 132 -7.15 -13.52 0.07
CA GLU A 132 -8.03 -12.38 -0.22
C GLU A 132 -7.25 -11.18 -0.75
N LEU A 133 -6.08 -10.90 -0.15
CA LEU A 133 -5.20 -9.81 -0.58
C LEU A 133 -4.63 -10.11 -1.98
N LEU A 134 -4.18 -11.34 -2.22
CA LEU A 134 -3.66 -11.75 -3.52
C LEU A 134 -4.72 -11.60 -4.61
N ASN A 135 -5.95 -12.04 -4.33
CA ASN A 135 -7.06 -11.90 -5.25
C ASN A 135 -7.42 -10.44 -5.53
N PHE A 136 -7.36 -9.60 -4.50
CA PHE A 136 -7.60 -8.16 -4.65
C PHE A 136 -6.65 -7.55 -5.70
N TYR A 137 -5.35 -7.85 -5.61
CA TYR A 137 -4.38 -7.32 -6.57
C TYR A 137 -4.55 -7.95 -7.95
N ARG A 138 -4.80 -9.26 -8.06
CA ARG A 138 -5.05 -9.91 -9.35
C ARG A 138 -6.28 -9.32 -10.07
N LYS A 139 -7.36 -9.10 -9.34
CA LYS A 139 -8.57 -8.48 -9.89
C LYS A 139 -8.35 -7.02 -10.30
N SER A 140 -7.38 -6.36 -9.70
CA SER A 140 -7.02 -4.98 -10.04
C SER A 140 -6.09 -4.89 -11.25
N GLY A 141 -5.72 -6.02 -11.86
CA GLY A 141 -4.89 -6.07 -13.06
C GLY A 141 -3.41 -6.33 -12.82
N PHE A 142 -3.02 -6.62 -11.59
CA PHE A 142 -1.63 -6.98 -11.25
C PHE A 142 -1.33 -8.42 -11.63
N LYS A 143 -0.10 -8.67 -12.06
CA LYS A 143 0.42 -10.02 -12.33
C LYS A 143 1.59 -10.32 -11.41
N GLN A 144 1.65 -11.56 -10.92
CA GLN A 144 2.78 -12.00 -10.13
C GLN A 144 3.99 -12.17 -11.04
N VAL A 145 5.10 -11.51 -10.71
CA VAL A 145 6.34 -11.53 -11.50
C VAL A 145 7.50 -12.19 -10.77
N ALA A 146 7.42 -12.35 -9.46
CA ALA A 146 8.45 -13.00 -8.65
C ALA A 146 7.88 -13.48 -7.32
N GLN A 147 8.68 -14.25 -6.59
CA GLN A 147 8.41 -14.66 -5.21
C GLN A 147 9.71 -14.83 -4.45
N GLY A 148 9.65 -14.74 -3.15
CA GLY A 148 10.82 -14.90 -2.28
C GLY A 148 10.45 -14.72 -0.82
N ILE A 149 11.45 -14.84 0.05
CA ILE A 149 11.28 -14.61 1.48
C ILE A 149 11.85 -13.22 1.79
N GLY A 150 11.01 -12.33 2.32
CA GLY A 150 11.40 -11.01 2.75
C GLY A 150 10.84 -10.69 4.11
N LEU A 151 11.66 -10.12 4.99
CA LEU A 151 11.27 -9.77 6.36
C LEU A 151 10.64 -10.96 7.11
N GLY A 152 11.13 -12.18 6.84
CA GLY A 152 10.66 -13.40 7.52
C GLY A 152 9.43 -14.06 6.92
N ASP A 153 8.80 -13.49 5.91
CA ASP A 153 7.58 -14.01 5.28
C ASP A 153 7.80 -14.34 3.81
N HIS A 154 7.12 -15.40 3.34
CA HIS A 154 7.02 -15.68 1.91
C HIS A 154 6.14 -14.62 1.26
N ARG A 155 6.64 -13.98 0.21
CA ARG A 155 5.99 -12.85 -0.47
C ARG A 155 5.95 -13.06 -1.96
N TYR A 156 4.91 -12.50 -2.59
CA TYR A 156 4.80 -12.39 -4.04
C TYR A 156 5.04 -10.95 -4.44
N LEU A 157 5.83 -10.77 -5.51
CA LEU A 157 5.98 -9.47 -6.18
C LEU A 157 4.95 -9.38 -7.30
N PHE A 158 4.13 -8.35 -7.24
CA PHE A 158 3.13 -8.06 -8.27
C PHE A 158 3.55 -6.84 -9.09
N GLU A 159 3.25 -6.88 -10.37
CA GLU A 159 3.49 -5.75 -11.25
C GLU A 159 2.22 -5.40 -12.02
N TYR A 160 1.97 -4.12 -12.14
CA TYR A 160 0.93 -3.56 -12.99
C TYR A 160 1.57 -2.81 -14.15
N ARG A 161 1.03 -3.05 -15.32
CA ARG A 161 1.38 -2.32 -16.54
C ARG A 161 0.09 -2.04 -17.28
N ALA A 162 -0.18 -0.76 -17.58
CA ALA A 162 -1.37 -0.41 -18.35
C ALA A 162 -1.36 -1.10 -19.70
N SER A 163 -2.54 -1.53 -20.16
CA SER A 163 -2.68 -2.14 -21.46
C SER A 163 -2.33 -1.12 -22.56
N ALA A 164 -1.53 -1.55 -23.55
CA ALA A 164 -1.28 -0.75 -24.74
C ALA A 164 -2.60 -0.57 -25.50
N GLN A 165 -2.90 0.69 -25.85
CA GLN A 165 -4.04 0.99 -26.73
C GLN A 165 -3.58 1.03 -28.16
#